data_4e4721678c57aa89a96144d729a89cbb
#
_entry.id   4e4721678c57aa89a96144d729a89cbb
#
_cell.length_a   1.000
_cell.length_b   1.000
_cell.length_c   1.000
_cell.angle_alpha   90.00
_cell.angle_beta   90.00
_cell.angle_gamma   90.00
#
_symmetry.space_group_name_H-M   'P 1'
#
loop_
_entity.id
_entity.type
_entity.pdbx_description
1 polymer ?
#
loop_
_entity_poly.entity_id
_entity_poly.type
_entity_poly.pdbx_seq_one_letter_code
_entity_poly.pdbx_strand_id
1 'polypeptide(L)'
;MDRLDATDSALWFAENTSTPRNVGGVAIFRPPEGGFDHERLVRLIRNRIAHVPRYRQRIREVPWGLSRPVWVDDAAFDVAYHVRRSALPNPGTRDQLDELVARLMARPLDRSRPLWEMYLIEGLENRNFAVVTK
;
A
#
# COMPACT_ATOMS: atom_id res chain seq x y z
N MET A 1 6.71 -23.02 2.56
CA MET A 1 7.01 -21.67 3.08
C MET A 1 8.10 -21.06 2.21
N ASP A 2 7.78 -19.96 1.54
CA ASP A 2 8.70 -19.32 0.62
C ASP A 2 9.70 -18.44 1.38
N ARG A 3 10.93 -18.43 0.92
CA ARG A 3 11.97 -17.52 1.43
C ARG A 3 12.11 -16.32 0.51
N LEU A 4 12.53 -15.19 1.08
CA LEU A 4 12.92 -14.05 0.28
C LEU A 4 14.13 -14.43 -0.58
N ASP A 5 14.18 -13.91 -1.78
CA ASP A 5 15.39 -14.01 -2.58
C ASP A 5 16.51 -13.13 -2.01
N ALA A 6 17.69 -13.21 -2.60
CA ALA A 6 18.85 -12.48 -2.09
C ALA A 6 18.70 -10.96 -2.19
N THR A 7 18.06 -10.48 -3.25
CA THR A 7 17.84 -9.05 -3.47
C THR A 7 16.82 -8.49 -2.48
N ASP A 8 15.69 -9.17 -2.33
CA ASP A 8 14.65 -8.76 -1.39
C ASP A 8 15.16 -8.81 0.05
N SER A 9 15.97 -9.80 0.40
CA SER A 9 16.59 -9.89 1.72
C SER A 9 17.54 -8.72 1.98
N ALA A 10 18.36 -8.34 1.01
CA ALA A 10 19.25 -7.20 1.13
C ALA A 10 18.47 -5.89 1.32
N LEU A 11 17.40 -5.70 0.55
CA LEU A 11 16.52 -4.53 0.70
C LEU A 11 15.81 -4.51 2.06
N TRP A 12 15.36 -5.66 2.53
CA TRP A 12 14.72 -5.77 3.84
C TRP A 12 15.63 -5.30 4.97
N PHE A 13 16.89 -5.72 4.98
CA PHE A 13 17.84 -5.35 6.03
C PHE A 13 18.43 -3.94 5.84
N ALA A 14 18.42 -3.41 4.60
CA ALA A 14 18.93 -2.07 4.33
C ALA A 14 17.95 -0.96 4.67
N GLU A 15 16.65 -1.24 4.70
CA GLU A 15 15.62 -0.25 5.02
C GLU A 15 15.61 0.10 6.51
N ASN A 16 15.44 1.38 6.81
CA ASN A 16 15.24 1.87 8.16
C ASN A 16 14.24 3.04 8.15
N THR A 17 13.88 3.56 9.33
CA THR A 17 12.88 4.63 9.46
C THR A 17 13.28 5.94 8.81
N SER A 18 14.59 6.20 8.70
CA SER A 18 15.11 7.40 8.05
C SER A 18 15.34 7.22 6.54
N THR A 19 15.32 5.98 6.06
CA THR A 19 15.54 5.66 4.66
C THR A 19 14.50 4.61 4.21
N PRO A 20 13.20 4.97 4.18
CA PRO A 20 12.19 4.04 3.69
C PRO A 20 12.38 3.78 2.20
N ARG A 21 12.18 2.52 1.79
CA ARG A 21 12.37 2.07 0.41
C ARG A 21 11.03 1.66 -0.20
N ASN A 22 10.08 2.58 -0.12
CA ASN A 22 8.76 2.36 -0.69
C ASN A 22 8.79 2.54 -2.20
N VAL A 23 8.16 1.62 -2.90
CA VAL A 23 7.86 1.74 -4.34
C VAL A 23 6.36 1.90 -4.45
N GLY A 24 5.93 2.78 -5.32
CA GLY A 24 4.50 2.98 -5.49
C GLY A 24 4.16 3.78 -6.74
N GLY A 25 2.90 4.06 -6.88
CA GLY A 25 2.38 4.80 -8.01
C GLY A 25 1.11 5.56 -7.67
N VAL A 26 0.77 6.47 -8.55
CA VAL A 26 -0.44 7.29 -8.47
C VAL A 26 -1.17 7.18 -9.79
N ALA A 27 -2.47 6.89 -9.73
CA ALA A 27 -3.34 6.92 -10.89
C ALA A 27 -4.53 7.84 -10.61
N ILE A 28 -4.85 8.70 -11.56
CA ILE A 28 -5.99 9.61 -11.48
C ILE A 28 -7.08 9.06 -12.38
N PHE A 29 -8.29 8.99 -11.81
CA PHE A 29 -9.45 8.42 -12.49
C PHE A 29 -10.59 9.42 -12.57
N ARG A 30 -11.36 9.31 -13.64
CA ARG A 30 -12.67 9.91 -13.75
C ARG A 30 -13.67 8.95 -13.10
N PRO A 31 -14.58 9.43 -12.23
CA PRO A 31 -15.57 8.55 -11.63
C PRO A 31 -16.45 7.88 -12.69
N PRO A 32 -16.76 6.59 -12.53
CA PRO A 32 -17.73 5.95 -13.40
C PRO A 32 -19.14 6.48 -13.14
N GLU A 33 -20.06 6.16 -14.03
CA GLU A 33 -21.48 6.42 -13.81
C GLU A 33 -21.93 5.75 -12.51
N GLY A 34 -22.63 6.49 -11.66
CA GLY A 34 -22.98 6.03 -10.31
C GLY A 34 -21.93 6.30 -9.23
N GLY A 35 -20.78 6.89 -9.60
CA GLY A 35 -19.72 7.29 -8.66
C GLY A 35 -18.79 6.14 -8.27
N PHE A 36 -17.81 6.48 -7.44
CA PHE A 36 -16.87 5.55 -6.87
C PHE A 36 -16.51 5.99 -5.45
N ASP A 37 -16.48 5.06 -4.51
CA ASP A 37 -16.21 5.34 -3.10
C ASP A 37 -15.26 4.32 -2.46
N HIS A 38 -14.91 4.57 -1.23
CA HIS A 38 -14.01 3.71 -0.47
C HIS A 38 -14.58 2.28 -0.29
N GLU A 39 -15.88 2.14 -0.07
CA GLU A 39 -16.49 0.81 0.07
C GLU A 39 -16.36 -0.01 -1.20
N ARG A 40 -16.55 0.62 -2.35
CA ARG A 40 -16.38 -0.05 -3.65
C ARG A 40 -14.93 -0.48 -3.86
N LEU A 41 -13.97 0.36 -3.49
CA LEU A 41 -12.56 0.02 -3.59
C LEU A 41 -12.22 -1.15 -2.66
N VAL A 42 -12.64 -1.10 -1.41
CA VAL A 42 -12.41 -2.19 -0.46
C VAL A 42 -12.99 -3.51 -0.97
N ARG A 43 -14.20 -3.48 -1.51
CA ARG A 43 -14.86 -4.67 -2.06
C ARG A 43 -14.09 -5.22 -3.26
N LEU A 44 -13.68 -4.34 -4.17
CA LEU A 44 -12.89 -4.73 -5.33
C LEU A 44 -11.58 -5.40 -4.92
N ILE A 45 -10.84 -4.80 -4.00
CA ILE A 45 -9.57 -5.34 -3.54
C ILE A 45 -9.78 -6.66 -2.78
N ARG A 46 -10.80 -6.74 -1.93
CA ARG A 46 -11.12 -7.98 -1.20
C ARG A 46 -11.36 -9.16 -2.17
N ASN A 47 -12.08 -8.91 -3.25
CA ASN A 47 -12.36 -9.93 -4.26
C ASN A 47 -11.12 -10.33 -5.06
N ARG A 48 -10.24 -9.38 -5.34
CA ARG A 48 -9.04 -9.62 -6.14
C ARG A 48 -7.92 -10.25 -5.35
N ILE A 49 -7.80 -9.90 -4.09
CA ILE A 49 -6.67 -10.34 -3.25
C ILE A 49 -6.72 -11.85 -2.98
N ALA A 50 -7.89 -12.46 -3.07
CA ALA A 50 -8.04 -13.91 -2.95
C ALA A 50 -7.25 -14.67 -4.02
N HIS A 51 -6.95 -14.04 -5.15
CA HIS A 51 -6.20 -14.64 -6.25
C HIS A 51 -4.69 -14.40 -6.16
N VAL A 52 -4.22 -13.61 -5.21
CA VAL A 52 -2.80 -13.27 -5.06
C VAL A 52 -2.39 -13.44 -3.60
N PRO A 53 -2.08 -14.67 -3.16
CA PRO A 53 -1.79 -14.95 -1.75
C PRO A 53 -0.68 -14.10 -1.14
N ARG A 54 0.29 -13.64 -1.96
CA ARG A 54 1.42 -12.82 -1.49
C ARG A 54 0.97 -11.53 -0.80
N TYR A 55 -0.15 -10.94 -1.21
CA TYR A 55 -0.67 -9.73 -0.58
C TYR A 55 -1.27 -9.96 0.81
N ARG A 56 -1.44 -11.21 1.22
CA ARG A 56 -1.90 -11.59 2.55
C ARG A 56 -0.77 -12.14 3.42
N GLN A 57 0.46 -12.13 2.91
CA GLN A 57 1.63 -12.65 3.59
C GLN A 57 2.50 -11.52 4.10
N ARG A 58 3.08 -11.72 5.27
CA ARG A 58 4.08 -10.84 5.87
C ARG A 58 5.44 -11.52 5.90
N ILE A 59 6.46 -10.73 6.11
CA ILE A 59 7.83 -11.24 6.20
C ILE A 59 8.15 -11.53 7.67
N ARG A 60 8.74 -12.69 7.91
CA ARG A 60 9.21 -13.10 9.23
C ARG A 60 10.69 -13.42 9.16
N GLU A 61 11.46 -12.78 10.04
CA GLU A 61 12.88 -13.07 10.16
C GLU A 61 13.08 -14.41 10.84
N VAL A 62 14.11 -15.14 10.39
CA VAL A 62 14.54 -16.38 11.02
C VAL A 62 15.43 -16.02 12.20
N PRO A 63 15.21 -16.60 13.42
CA PRO A 63 16.04 -16.31 14.59
C PRO A 63 17.53 -16.52 14.32
N TRP A 64 18.34 -15.66 14.89
CA TRP A 64 19.81 -15.71 14.86
C TRP A 64 20.40 -15.52 13.45
N GLY A 65 19.61 -15.07 12.47
CA GLY A 65 20.09 -14.92 11.10
C GLY A 65 20.53 -16.24 10.44
N LEU A 66 20.01 -17.36 10.89
CA LEU A 66 20.38 -18.68 10.37
C LEU A 66 19.93 -18.93 8.94
N SER A 67 18.98 -18.14 8.44
CA SER A 67 18.51 -18.22 7.08
C SER A 67 17.90 -16.88 6.66
N ARG A 68 17.65 -16.72 5.35
CA ARG A 68 16.92 -15.56 4.83
C ARG A 68 15.50 -15.52 5.40
N PRO A 69 14.91 -14.33 5.53
CA PRO A 69 13.52 -14.20 5.95
C PRO A 69 12.56 -15.01 5.08
N VAL A 70 11.41 -15.34 5.64
CA VAL A 70 10.39 -16.16 4.98
C VAL A 70 9.08 -15.40 4.87
N TRP A 71 8.29 -15.74 3.87
CA TRP A 71 6.92 -15.29 3.73
C TRP A 71 6.00 -16.19 4.56
N VAL A 72 5.18 -15.60 5.42
CA VAL A 72 4.19 -16.33 6.22
C VAL A 72 2.83 -15.68 6.07
N ASP A 73 1.77 -16.48 6.14
CA ASP A 73 0.41 -15.96 6.11
C ASP A 73 0.18 -15.08 7.35
N ASP A 74 -0.44 -13.93 7.14
CA ASP A 74 -0.84 -13.06 8.23
C ASP A 74 -2.23 -13.45 8.70
N ALA A 75 -2.30 -14.10 9.85
CA ALA A 75 -3.57 -14.54 10.44
C ALA A 75 -4.46 -13.37 10.85
N ALA A 76 -3.89 -12.19 11.06
CA ALA A 76 -4.61 -10.97 11.40
C ALA A 76 -4.81 -10.04 10.19
N PHE A 77 -4.71 -10.56 8.96
CA PHE A 77 -4.87 -9.76 7.76
C PHE A 77 -6.23 -9.08 7.73
N ASP A 78 -6.22 -7.78 7.50
CA ASP A 78 -7.41 -6.94 7.43
C ASP A 78 -7.32 -6.00 6.22
N VAL A 79 -8.17 -6.21 5.24
CA VAL A 79 -8.22 -5.35 4.04
C VAL A 79 -8.45 -3.89 4.40
N ALA A 80 -9.27 -3.60 5.40
CA ALA A 80 -9.59 -2.24 5.81
C ALA A 80 -8.37 -1.48 6.36
N TYR A 81 -7.41 -2.18 6.94
CA TYR A 81 -6.13 -1.57 7.33
C TYR A 81 -5.31 -1.14 6.11
N HIS A 82 -5.32 -1.93 5.06
CA HIS A 82 -4.47 -1.73 3.88
C HIS A 82 -5.09 -0.78 2.86
N VAL A 83 -6.40 -0.69 2.79
CA VAL A 83 -7.11 0.17 1.84
C VAL A 83 -7.72 1.34 2.60
N ARG A 84 -7.08 2.49 2.48
CA ARG A 84 -7.40 3.69 3.25
C ARG A 84 -7.97 4.79 2.37
N ARG A 85 -8.48 5.82 2.99
CA ARG A 85 -8.98 6.99 2.26
C ARG A 85 -8.39 8.26 2.82
N SER A 86 -8.24 9.24 1.95
CA SER A 86 -7.88 10.60 2.29
C SER A 86 -8.58 11.57 1.33
N ALA A 87 -8.48 12.85 1.58
CA ALA A 87 -9.08 13.86 0.73
C ALA A 87 -8.17 15.07 0.60
N LEU A 88 -8.26 15.76 -0.53
CA LEU A 88 -7.56 17.01 -0.74
C LEU A 88 -8.43 18.18 -0.26
N PRO A 89 -7.80 19.26 0.28
CA PRO A 89 -8.51 20.50 0.50
C PRO A 89 -8.91 21.14 -0.83
N ASN A 90 -9.94 21.97 -0.82
CA ASN A 90 -10.29 22.74 -2.02
C ASN A 90 -9.10 23.62 -2.45
N PRO A 91 -8.85 23.75 -3.74
CA PRO A 91 -9.59 23.24 -4.89
C PRO A 91 -9.20 21.83 -5.36
N GLY A 92 -8.30 21.14 -4.72
CA GLY A 92 -7.88 19.80 -5.13
C GLY A 92 -6.93 19.79 -6.32
N THR A 93 -5.93 20.68 -6.30
CA THR A 93 -4.98 20.83 -7.40
C THR A 93 -4.01 19.65 -7.49
N ARG A 94 -3.33 19.54 -8.65
CA ARG A 94 -2.27 18.55 -8.83
C ARG A 94 -1.13 18.75 -7.80
N ASP A 95 -0.77 19.98 -7.50
CA ASP A 95 0.27 20.28 -6.51
C ASP A 95 -0.14 19.79 -5.12
N GLN A 96 -1.40 19.96 -4.75
CA GLN A 96 -1.93 19.45 -3.48
C GLN A 96 -1.87 17.91 -3.45
N LEU A 97 -2.20 17.25 -4.56
CA LEU A 97 -2.08 15.81 -4.67
C LEU A 97 -0.63 15.35 -4.53
N ASP A 98 0.28 15.98 -5.24
CA ASP A 98 1.71 15.63 -5.20
C ASP A 98 2.29 15.79 -3.79
N GLU A 99 1.89 16.82 -3.06
CA GLU A 99 2.31 17.03 -1.68
C GLU A 99 1.80 15.92 -0.76
N LEU A 100 0.53 15.53 -0.89
CA LEU A 100 -0.03 14.43 -0.11
C LEU A 100 0.66 13.11 -0.42
N VAL A 101 0.88 12.82 -1.70
CA VAL A 101 1.58 11.59 -2.13
C VAL A 101 2.99 11.54 -1.55
N ALA A 102 3.72 12.65 -1.58
CA ALA A 102 5.06 12.71 -1.00
C ALA A 102 5.05 12.37 0.50
N ARG A 103 4.08 12.89 1.24
CA ARG A 103 3.93 12.57 2.67
C ARG A 103 3.59 11.10 2.91
N LEU A 104 2.71 10.53 2.09
CA LEU A 104 2.33 9.12 2.20
C LEU A 104 3.52 8.21 1.89
N MET A 105 4.28 8.52 0.85
CA MET A 105 5.43 7.72 0.44
C MET A 105 6.61 7.84 1.41
N ALA A 106 6.70 8.91 2.17
CA ALA A 106 7.77 9.10 3.15
C ALA A 106 7.57 8.25 4.43
N ARG A 107 6.37 7.79 4.68
CA ARG A 107 6.09 6.93 5.84
C ARG A 107 6.51 5.50 5.56
N PRO A 108 7.24 4.84 6.46
CA PRO A 108 7.55 3.43 6.30
C PRO A 108 6.28 2.58 6.42
N LEU A 109 6.25 1.47 5.72
CA LEU A 109 5.22 0.45 5.90
C LEU A 109 5.42 -0.25 7.24
N ASP A 110 4.33 -0.74 7.83
CA ASP A 110 4.40 -1.56 9.04
C ASP A 110 4.95 -2.95 8.67
N ARG A 111 6.14 -3.25 9.13
CA ARG A 111 6.87 -4.48 8.78
C ARG A 111 6.32 -5.73 9.45
N SER A 112 5.41 -5.58 10.40
CA SER A 112 4.70 -6.69 11.03
C SER A 112 3.48 -7.17 10.23
N ARG A 113 3.19 -6.51 9.12
CA ARG A 113 2.03 -6.77 8.26
C ARG A 113 2.48 -6.97 6.82
N PRO A 114 1.60 -7.43 5.93
CA PRO A 114 1.90 -7.41 4.49
C PRO A 114 2.33 -6.02 4.02
N LEU A 115 3.35 -5.96 3.18
CA LEU A 115 4.09 -4.73 2.84
C LEU A 115 3.44 -3.98 1.70
N TRP A 116 2.20 -3.59 1.87
CA TRP A 116 1.51 -2.74 0.92
C TRP A 116 0.45 -1.90 1.61
N GLU A 117 0.16 -0.76 1.04
CA GLU A 117 -0.98 0.10 1.38
C GLU A 117 -1.54 0.73 0.12
N MET A 118 -2.82 1.03 0.14
CA MET A 118 -3.52 1.69 -0.94
C MET A 118 -4.37 2.82 -0.36
N TYR A 119 -4.39 3.95 -1.04
CA TYR A 119 -5.15 5.12 -0.61
C TYR A 119 -6.07 5.58 -1.71
N LEU A 120 -7.34 5.71 -1.40
CA LEU A 120 -8.29 6.45 -2.22
C LEU A 120 -8.20 7.92 -1.83
N ILE A 121 -7.85 8.78 -2.78
CA ILE A 121 -7.76 10.22 -2.57
C ILE A 121 -8.96 10.88 -3.25
N GLU A 122 -9.81 11.48 -2.46
CA GLU A 122 -11.01 12.19 -2.93
C GLU A 122 -10.74 13.70 -3.01
N GLY A 123 -11.61 14.43 -3.68
CA GLY A 123 -11.56 15.89 -3.70
C GLY A 123 -10.61 16.49 -4.74
N LEU A 124 -10.22 15.75 -5.76
CA LEU A 124 -9.47 16.30 -6.88
C LEU A 124 -10.35 17.23 -7.73
N GLU A 125 -9.71 18.14 -8.47
CA GLU A 125 -10.37 18.96 -9.47
C GLU A 125 -11.14 18.09 -10.50
N ASN A 126 -12.16 18.67 -11.11
CA ASN A 126 -13.00 18.01 -12.12
C ASN A 126 -13.73 16.76 -11.59
N ARG A 127 -13.96 16.69 -10.27
CA ARG A 127 -14.60 15.56 -9.60
C ARG A 127 -13.85 14.24 -9.77
N ASN A 128 -12.56 14.31 -10.10
CA ASN A 128 -11.73 13.12 -10.22
C ASN A 128 -11.34 12.59 -8.84
N PHE A 129 -10.86 11.36 -8.81
CA PHE A 129 -10.22 10.77 -7.65
C PHE A 129 -8.90 10.15 -8.05
N ALA A 130 -8.04 9.93 -7.08
CA ALA A 130 -6.78 9.24 -7.29
C ALA A 130 -6.68 7.99 -6.44
N VAL A 131 -5.91 7.02 -6.90
CA VAL A 131 -5.52 5.85 -6.12
C VAL A 131 -4.00 5.85 -6.02
N VAL A 132 -3.51 5.86 -4.79
CA VAL A 132 -2.08 5.77 -4.48
C VAL A 132 -1.79 4.37 -3.97
N THR A 133 -0.79 3.73 -4.54
CA THR A 133 -0.33 2.40 -4.11
C THR A 133 1.09 2.48 -3.58
N LYS A 134 1.36 1.74 -2.51
CA LYS A 134 2.70 1.64 -1.89
C LYS A 134 3.15 0.20 -1.83
#